data_0506031059c6242140cca64311bd103d
#
_entry.id   0506031059c6242140cca64311bd103d
#
_cell.length_a   1.000
_cell.length_b   1.000
_cell.length_c   1.000
_cell.angle_alpha   90.00
_cell.angle_beta   90.00
_cell.angle_gamma   90.00
#
_symmetry.space_group_name_H-M   'P 1'
#
loop_
_entity.id
_entity.type
_entity.pdbx_description
1 polymer ?
#
loop_
_entity_poly.entity_id
_entity_poly.type
_entity_poly.pdbx_seq_one_letter_code
_entity_poly.pdbx_strand_id
1 'polypeptide(L)'
;MSAGTNCPVVIVSKTAMIAANLNRLTSRRDLYPSRTSFRTSAIDRFLKMNGFPMTSPHRLFRPILLLLALSLGAMTNASAQTRDVAGAKDYPGIGRFGGSVITGYQVKDFDAARMQGAAFKDGQPTNARRLEGRITRIAYRTNPGPSILEVSRNFETQLAKAGFETLLACDVDACGGIPFSEAIDALPIPQMWVDGFNYRYFAGRKLDAGRETYASVIVSESNRDIYAQLVVAELGAMENKMVDAAVMAKGLREAGRIALYGIYFDTDRAEVKPESRPTLEQIAKLLTAQVSLNVFIVGHTDNQGPDAYNLDLSRRRAEAIAAELVKNYGVSAPRLRTAGVGLLAPVGPNATDAGRALNRRVELVAP
;
A
#
# COMPACT_ATOMS: atom_id res chain seq x y z
N MET A 1 42.21 -34.53 24.38
CA MET A 1 41.08 -35.46 24.53
C MET A 1 39.83 -34.62 24.71
N SER A 2 39.07 -34.43 23.65
CA SER A 2 37.75 -33.82 23.71
C SER A 2 36.97 -34.35 22.51
N ALA A 3 35.90 -35.08 22.80
CA ALA A 3 35.08 -35.78 21.85
C ALA A 3 34.06 -34.83 21.22
N GLY A 4 34.07 -34.68 19.91
CA GLY A 4 33.04 -34.01 19.14
C GLY A 4 31.86 -34.93 18.82
N THR A 5 30.69 -34.55 19.22
CA THR A 5 29.44 -35.23 18.87
C THR A 5 28.95 -34.72 17.52
N ASN A 6 28.99 -35.58 16.49
CA ASN A 6 28.38 -35.39 15.19
C ASN A 6 26.89 -35.68 15.28
N CYS A 7 26.06 -34.70 14.90
CA CYS A 7 24.65 -34.85 14.66
C CYS A 7 24.42 -35.11 13.14
N PRO A 8 23.74 -36.16 12.69
CA PRO A 8 23.52 -36.40 11.27
C PRO A 8 22.39 -35.51 10.73
N VAL A 9 22.70 -34.77 9.68
CA VAL A 9 21.73 -34.03 8.87
C VAL A 9 21.01 -35.03 7.95
N VAL A 10 19.70 -35.21 8.18
CA VAL A 10 18.85 -35.99 7.28
C VAL A 10 18.47 -35.13 6.08
N ILE A 11 19.08 -35.42 4.93
CA ILE A 11 18.71 -34.83 3.63
C ILE A 11 17.52 -35.64 3.10
N VAL A 12 16.32 -35.08 3.22
CA VAL A 12 15.11 -35.62 2.55
C VAL A 12 15.09 -35.10 1.13
N SER A 13 15.28 -36.00 0.16
CA SER A 13 15.30 -35.73 -1.29
C SER A 13 13.94 -35.19 -1.75
N LYS A 14 13.96 -34.03 -2.44
CA LYS A 14 12.81 -33.38 -3.07
C LYS A 14 12.13 -34.18 -4.20
N THR A 15 12.67 -35.33 -4.58
CA THR A 15 12.17 -36.16 -5.69
C THR A 15 10.90 -36.97 -5.32
N ALA A 16 10.60 -37.17 -4.04
CA ALA A 16 9.43 -37.92 -3.61
C ALA A 16 8.11 -37.14 -3.60
N MET A 17 8.15 -35.78 -3.65
CA MET A 17 6.92 -34.96 -3.67
C MET A 17 6.34 -34.69 -5.06
N ILE A 18 7.10 -34.90 -6.13
CA ILE A 18 6.62 -34.68 -7.50
C ILE A 18 5.82 -35.90 -8.01
N ALA A 19 6.11 -37.11 -7.55
CA ALA A 19 5.39 -38.32 -7.97
C ALA A 19 3.98 -38.41 -7.37
N ALA A 20 3.68 -37.80 -6.24
CA ALA A 20 2.36 -37.89 -5.59
C ALA A 20 1.31 -36.94 -6.21
N ASN A 21 1.72 -35.90 -6.96
CA ASN A 21 0.80 -34.94 -7.58
C ASN A 21 0.43 -35.29 -9.03
N LEU A 22 1.19 -36.14 -9.72
CA LEU A 22 0.83 -36.54 -11.09
C LEU A 22 -0.28 -37.62 -11.11
N ASN A 23 -0.43 -38.41 -10.09
CA ASN A 23 -1.48 -39.48 -10.04
C ASN A 23 -2.89 -38.94 -9.67
N ARG A 24 -3.05 -37.65 -9.32
CA ARG A 24 -4.37 -37.05 -9.08
C ARG A 24 -4.96 -36.32 -10.29
N LEU A 25 -4.20 -36.14 -11.35
CA LEU A 25 -4.66 -35.43 -12.56
C LEU A 25 -5.13 -36.34 -13.70
N THR A 26 -4.90 -37.65 -13.62
CA THR A 26 -5.32 -38.62 -14.67
C THR A 26 -6.67 -39.30 -14.37
N SER A 27 -7.32 -39.06 -13.23
CA SER A 27 -8.59 -39.69 -12.83
C SER A 27 -9.85 -38.82 -13.02
N ARG A 28 -9.79 -37.73 -13.80
CA ARG A 28 -10.96 -36.88 -14.13
C ARG A 28 -11.14 -36.60 -15.62
N ARG A 29 -10.97 -37.64 -16.44
CA ARG A 29 -11.36 -37.58 -17.86
C ARG A 29 -12.49 -38.52 -18.13
N ASP A 30 -13.65 -38.32 -17.55
CA ASP A 30 -14.91 -38.89 -18.01
C ASP A 30 -16.03 -38.20 -17.24
N LEU A 31 -16.55 -37.11 -17.76
CA LEU A 31 -17.87 -36.55 -17.46
C LEU A 31 -18.07 -35.20 -18.24
N TYR A 32 -18.12 -35.32 -19.57
CA TYR A 32 -18.83 -34.34 -20.39
C TYR A 32 -19.71 -35.09 -21.39
N PRO A 33 -21.01 -35.21 -21.18
CA PRO A 33 -21.93 -35.62 -22.26
C PRO A 33 -22.32 -34.36 -23.05
N SER A 34 -22.30 -34.53 -24.37
CA SER A 34 -22.69 -33.63 -25.45
C SER A 34 -24.04 -32.94 -25.21
N ARG A 35 -24.10 -31.66 -25.64
CA ARG A 35 -25.32 -30.89 -25.81
C ARG A 35 -26.30 -31.63 -26.73
N THR A 36 -27.46 -31.98 -26.20
CA THR A 36 -28.74 -31.95 -26.95
C THR A 36 -29.92 -32.05 -25.97
N SER A 37 -30.90 -31.14 -26.17
CA SER A 37 -32.31 -31.19 -25.76
C SER A 37 -32.65 -31.35 -24.28
N PHE A 38 -32.71 -30.29 -23.53
CA PHE A 38 -33.62 -30.16 -22.38
C PHE A 38 -34.91 -29.47 -22.83
N ARG A 39 -35.87 -30.26 -23.22
CA ARG A 39 -37.28 -29.83 -23.39
C ARG A 39 -37.95 -29.70 -22.00
N THR A 40 -38.67 -28.64 -21.87
CA THR A 40 -39.76 -28.24 -20.99
C THR A 40 -40.57 -29.34 -20.26
N SER A 41 -40.00 -30.23 -19.48
CA SER A 41 -40.78 -31.24 -18.73
C SER A 41 -40.75 -31.11 -17.22
N ALA A 42 -39.97 -30.19 -16.65
CA ALA A 42 -39.87 -30.01 -15.18
C ALA A 42 -40.91 -29.04 -14.62
N ILE A 43 -41.38 -28.09 -15.43
CA ILE A 43 -42.38 -27.07 -15.00
C ILE A 43 -43.79 -27.65 -15.01
N ASP A 44 -44.10 -28.55 -15.94
CA ASP A 44 -45.42 -29.21 -16.00
C ASP A 44 -45.68 -30.22 -14.87
N ARG A 45 -44.64 -30.77 -14.26
CA ARG A 45 -44.79 -31.65 -13.09
C ARG A 45 -45.04 -30.95 -11.78
N PHE A 46 -44.52 -29.74 -11.64
CA PHE A 46 -44.69 -28.93 -10.42
C PHE A 46 -46.09 -28.35 -10.25
N LEU A 47 -46.75 -28.02 -11.38
CA LEU A 47 -48.11 -27.43 -11.40
C LEU A 47 -49.22 -28.47 -11.21
N LYS A 48 -48.96 -29.74 -11.47
CA LYS A 48 -49.98 -30.84 -11.27
C LYS A 48 -50.07 -31.35 -9.83
N MET A 49 -49.09 -31.04 -8.96
CA MET A 49 -49.08 -31.55 -7.56
C MET A 49 -49.80 -30.63 -6.56
N ASN A 50 -50.18 -29.39 -6.93
CA ASN A 50 -50.71 -28.42 -5.94
C ASN A 50 -52.18 -27.96 -6.19
N GLY A 51 -52.98 -28.75 -6.90
CA GLY A 51 -54.46 -28.67 -6.82
C GLY A 51 -55.12 -27.30 -7.06
N PHE A 52 -54.58 -26.43 -7.89
CA PHE A 52 -55.21 -25.14 -8.21
C PHE A 52 -56.10 -25.24 -9.45
N PRO A 53 -57.36 -24.77 -9.39
CA PRO A 53 -58.27 -24.82 -10.51
C PRO A 53 -57.89 -23.84 -11.62
N MET A 54 -57.78 -24.31 -12.84
CA MET A 54 -57.53 -23.53 -14.05
C MET A 54 -58.69 -22.62 -14.40
N THR A 55 -58.58 -21.34 -14.16
CA THR A 55 -59.42 -20.31 -14.77
C THR A 55 -58.58 -19.47 -15.73
N SER A 56 -59.08 -19.36 -16.97
CA SER A 56 -58.56 -18.76 -18.21
C SER A 56 -57.26 -17.88 -18.17
N PRO A 57 -56.32 -18.10 -19.13
CA PRO A 57 -54.92 -17.63 -19.06
C PRO A 57 -54.68 -16.22 -19.61
N HIS A 58 -55.66 -15.33 -19.78
CA HIS A 58 -55.41 -14.09 -20.51
C HIS A 58 -55.28 -12.78 -19.70
N ARG A 59 -55.33 -12.82 -18.35
CA ARG A 59 -55.27 -11.57 -17.56
C ARG A 59 -54.17 -11.44 -16.51
N LEU A 60 -53.39 -12.47 -16.26
CA LEU A 60 -52.38 -12.48 -15.16
C LEU A 60 -50.90 -12.40 -15.61
N PHE A 61 -50.61 -12.48 -16.91
CA PHE A 61 -49.22 -12.48 -17.42
C PHE A 61 -48.61 -11.10 -17.71
N ARG A 62 -49.41 -10.02 -17.71
CA ARG A 62 -48.91 -8.67 -18.04
C ARG A 62 -48.01 -8.03 -16.92
N PRO A 63 -48.27 -8.17 -15.63
CA PRO A 63 -47.41 -7.54 -14.63
C PRO A 63 -46.08 -8.29 -14.34
N ILE A 64 -46.01 -9.62 -14.56
CA ILE A 64 -44.78 -10.39 -14.28
C ILE A 64 -43.74 -10.20 -15.39
N LEU A 65 -44.15 -10.02 -16.65
CA LEU A 65 -43.20 -9.68 -17.73
C LEU A 65 -42.58 -8.28 -17.56
N LEU A 66 -43.34 -7.33 -16.98
CA LEU A 66 -42.82 -5.97 -16.72
C LEU A 66 -41.78 -5.96 -15.56
N LEU A 67 -41.93 -6.80 -14.55
CA LEU A 67 -41.00 -6.93 -13.45
C LEU A 67 -39.70 -7.70 -13.82
N LEU A 68 -39.80 -8.67 -14.76
CA LEU A 68 -38.61 -9.33 -15.29
C LEU A 68 -37.81 -8.44 -16.25
N ALA A 69 -38.47 -7.54 -16.98
CA ALA A 69 -37.82 -6.58 -17.88
C ALA A 69 -37.09 -5.46 -17.11
N LEU A 70 -37.55 -5.11 -15.89
CA LEU A 70 -36.87 -4.12 -15.04
C LEU A 70 -35.65 -4.69 -14.30
N SER A 71 -35.54 -6.01 -14.11
CA SER A 71 -34.40 -6.64 -13.45
C SER A 71 -33.21 -6.93 -14.40
N LEU A 72 -33.40 -6.86 -15.71
CA LEU A 72 -32.33 -6.99 -16.71
C LEU A 72 -31.61 -5.67 -17.04
N GLY A 73 -32.05 -4.54 -16.50
CA GLY A 73 -31.49 -3.21 -16.79
C GLY A 73 -30.34 -2.76 -15.92
N ALA A 74 -29.93 -3.54 -14.93
CA ALA A 74 -28.80 -3.20 -14.04
C ALA A 74 -27.55 -4.03 -14.33
N MET A 75 -27.24 -4.31 -15.61
CA MET A 75 -25.86 -4.52 -15.98
C MET A 75 -25.21 -3.14 -15.96
N THR A 76 -24.63 -2.78 -14.81
CA THR A 76 -23.70 -1.66 -14.72
C THR A 76 -22.60 -1.94 -15.73
N ASN A 77 -22.66 -1.26 -16.88
CA ASN A 77 -21.49 -1.09 -17.72
C ASN A 77 -20.43 -0.55 -16.78
N ALA A 78 -19.43 -1.38 -16.42
CA ALA A 78 -18.21 -0.90 -15.82
C ALA A 78 -17.62 0.07 -16.85
N SER A 79 -17.95 1.36 -16.70
CA SER A 79 -17.45 2.41 -17.56
C SER A 79 -15.93 2.33 -17.44
N ALA A 80 -15.27 2.03 -18.55
CA ALA A 80 -13.82 2.07 -18.59
C ALA A 80 -13.38 3.43 -18.01
N GLN A 81 -12.47 3.41 -17.05
CA GLN A 81 -11.96 4.63 -16.42
C GLN A 81 -11.47 5.58 -17.52
N THR A 82 -12.11 6.72 -17.69
CA THR A 82 -11.80 7.72 -18.72
C THR A 82 -10.97 8.89 -18.17
N ARG A 83 -10.69 8.88 -16.86
CA ARG A 83 -9.94 9.94 -16.17
C ARG A 83 -8.88 9.33 -15.27
N ASP A 84 -7.83 10.11 -15.04
CA ASP A 84 -6.79 9.76 -14.07
C ASP A 84 -7.37 9.55 -12.67
N VAL A 85 -6.75 8.67 -11.89
CA VAL A 85 -7.02 8.59 -10.45
C VAL A 85 -6.70 9.92 -9.78
N ALA A 86 -7.51 10.30 -8.78
CA ALA A 86 -7.39 11.60 -8.12
C ALA A 86 -5.99 11.83 -7.54
N GLY A 87 -5.42 13.02 -7.79
CA GLY A 87 -4.09 13.40 -7.31
C GLY A 87 -2.91 12.79 -8.07
N ALA A 88 -3.17 11.94 -9.07
CA ALA A 88 -2.13 11.36 -9.88
C ALA A 88 -1.47 12.38 -10.82
N LYS A 89 -0.20 12.17 -11.09
CA LYS A 89 0.60 12.96 -12.03
C LYS A 89 1.70 12.11 -12.65
N ASP A 90 2.15 12.50 -13.83
CA ASP A 90 3.31 11.88 -14.46
C ASP A 90 4.58 12.13 -13.65
N TYR A 91 5.56 11.24 -13.81
CA TYR A 91 6.87 11.44 -13.20
C TYR A 91 7.60 12.59 -13.91
N PRO A 92 8.28 13.51 -13.18
CA PRO A 92 8.99 14.61 -13.77
C PRO A 92 10.00 14.16 -14.85
N GLY A 93 9.85 14.67 -16.07
CA GLY A 93 10.72 14.34 -17.21
C GLY A 93 10.40 13.01 -17.92
N ILE A 94 9.41 12.24 -17.46
CA ILE A 94 8.94 11.01 -18.10
C ILE A 94 7.41 11.10 -18.22
N GLY A 95 6.93 11.51 -19.39
CA GLY A 95 5.49 11.60 -19.66
C GLY A 95 4.88 10.24 -20.02
N ARG A 96 3.54 10.22 -20.03
CA ARG A 96 2.75 9.06 -20.47
C ARG A 96 2.72 8.95 -22.01
N PHE A 97 2.35 7.79 -22.53
CA PHE A 97 1.97 7.64 -23.92
C PHE A 97 0.67 8.42 -24.21
N GLY A 98 0.59 9.06 -25.39
CA GLY A 98 -0.58 9.89 -25.75
C GLY A 98 -1.89 9.12 -25.69
N GLY A 99 -2.92 9.73 -25.11
CA GLY A 99 -4.25 9.11 -24.92
C GLY A 99 -4.36 8.13 -23.76
N SER A 100 -3.30 7.93 -22.96
CA SER A 100 -3.34 7.10 -21.77
C SER A 100 -3.99 7.82 -20.58
N VAL A 101 -4.61 7.05 -19.71
CA VAL A 101 -5.08 7.50 -18.38
C VAL A 101 -4.30 6.79 -17.28
N ILE A 102 -4.08 7.48 -16.15
CA ILE A 102 -3.46 6.87 -14.98
C ILE A 102 -4.50 6.04 -14.23
N THR A 103 -4.25 4.74 -14.14
CA THR A 103 -5.11 3.76 -13.45
C THR A 103 -4.62 3.43 -12.04
N GLY A 104 -3.33 3.66 -11.78
CA GLY A 104 -2.71 3.45 -10.47
C GLY A 104 -1.62 4.48 -10.21
N TYR A 105 -1.58 5.01 -8.98
CA TYR A 105 -0.58 5.98 -8.56
C TYR A 105 -0.20 5.78 -7.12
N GLN A 106 1.08 5.54 -6.87
CA GLN A 106 1.62 5.37 -5.53
C GLN A 106 2.97 6.07 -5.42
N VAL A 107 3.13 6.92 -4.40
CA VAL A 107 4.42 7.51 -4.03
C VAL A 107 4.66 7.24 -2.55
N LYS A 108 5.84 6.71 -2.23
CA LYS A 108 6.32 6.48 -0.88
C LYS A 108 7.67 7.15 -0.72
N ASP A 109 7.84 8.00 0.29
CA ASP A 109 9.11 8.70 0.54
C ASP A 109 10.23 7.73 0.92
N PHE A 110 9.90 6.58 1.54
CA PHE A 110 10.79 5.46 1.72
C PHE A 110 10.01 4.15 1.64
N ASP A 111 10.42 3.28 0.71
CA ASP A 111 9.86 1.95 0.46
C ASP A 111 10.91 1.11 -0.28
N ALA A 112 10.58 -0.12 -0.62
CA ALA A 112 11.40 -0.96 -1.47
C ALA A 112 10.68 -1.30 -2.78
N ALA A 113 11.42 -1.30 -3.89
CA ALA A 113 10.98 -1.83 -5.17
C ALA A 113 11.88 -2.99 -5.61
N ARG A 114 11.30 -3.99 -6.26
CA ARG A 114 12.05 -5.06 -6.92
C ARG A 114 12.21 -4.73 -8.40
N MET A 115 13.44 -4.79 -8.89
CA MET A 115 13.75 -4.56 -10.30
C MET A 115 14.61 -5.68 -10.83
N GLN A 116 14.30 -6.14 -12.04
CA GLN A 116 15.10 -7.11 -12.75
C GLN A 116 16.11 -6.36 -13.65
N GLY A 117 17.38 -6.50 -13.35
CA GLY A 117 18.47 -5.87 -14.13
C GLY A 117 19.05 -6.76 -15.22
N ALA A 118 18.62 -8.01 -15.31
CA ALA A 118 18.97 -8.96 -16.37
C ALA A 118 17.85 -9.99 -16.55
N ALA A 119 17.83 -10.64 -17.70
CA ALA A 119 16.91 -11.73 -18.03
C ALA A 119 17.07 -12.90 -17.06
N PHE A 120 16.00 -13.65 -16.83
CA PHE A 120 16.06 -14.89 -16.05
C PHE A 120 16.79 -15.98 -16.85
N LYS A 121 17.49 -16.84 -16.12
CA LYS A 121 18.12 -18.02 -16.68
C LYS A 121 17.55 -19.25 -15.96
N ASP A 122 17.08 -20.23 -16.74
CA ASP A 122 16.46 -21.45 -16.21
C ASP A 122 15.32 -21.15 -15.20
N GLY A 123 14.52 -20.11 -15.51
CA GLY A 123 13.41 -19.66 -14.65
C GLY A 123 13.84 -18.98 -13.35
N GLN A 124 15.13 -18.65 -13.18
CA GLN A 124 15.66 -18.02 -11.97
C GLN A 124 16.20 -16.61 -12.24
N PRO A 125 16.00 -15.65 -11.31
CA PRO A 125 16.55 -14.31 -11.43
C PRO A 125 18.08 -14.35 -11.41
N THR A 126 18.72 -13.64 -12.35
CA THR A 126 20.19 -13.54 -12.43
C THR A 126 20.72 -12.21 -11.88
N ASN A 127 19.92 -11.15 -11.91
CA ASN A 127 20.26 -9.84 -11.37
C ASN A 127 19.00 -9.11 -10.85
N ALA A 128 18.32 -9.73 -9.88
CA ALA A 128 17.24 -9.07 -9.16
C ALA A 128 17.80 -8.10 -8.12
N ARG A 129 17.32 -6.86 -8.14
CA ARG A 129 17.71 -5.82 -7.20
C ARG A 129 16.55 -5.47 -6.29
N ARG A 130 16.80 -5.39 -5.00
CA ARG A 130 15.93 -4.72 -4.04
C ARG A 130 16.46 -3.30 -3.86
N LEU A 131 15.70 -2.34 -4.32
CA LEU A 131 16.04 -0.91 -4.33
C LEU A 131 15.26 -0.23 -3.21
N GLU A 132 15.94 0.48 -2.31
CA GLU A 132 15.32 1.17 -1.19
C GLU A 132 15.53 2.67 -1.31
N GLY A 133 14.46 3.44 -1.06
CA GLY A 133 14.44 4.89 -1.21
C GLY A 133 13.04 5.42 -1.48
N ARG A 134 12.95 6.58 -2.13
CA ARG A 134 11.67 7.09 -2.60
C ARG A 134 11.21 6.31 -3.82
N ILE A 135 10.05 5.66 -3.69
CA ILE A 135 9.48 4.83 -4.73
C ILE A 135 8.22 5.48 -5.30
N THR A 136 8.22 5.64 -6.61
CA THR A 136 7.04 6.09 -7.38
C THR A 136 6.60 4.97 -8.31
N ARG A 137 5.32 4.58 -8.24
CA ARG A 137 4.69 3.61 -9.14
C ARG A 137 3.51 4.29 -9.84
N ILE A 138 3.50 4.25 -11.17
CA ILE A 138 2.44 4.85 -11.99
C ILE A 138 2.02 3.82 -13.02
N ALA A 139 0.77 3.40 -12.95
CA ALA A 139 0.17 2.52 -13.95
C ALA A 139 -0.70 3.33 -14.90
N TYR A 140 -0.61 3.01 -16.17
CA TYR A 140 -1.32 3.64 -17.26
C TYR A 140 -2.14 2.62 -18.02
N ARG A 141 -3.28 3.03 -18.54
CA ARG A 141 -4.05 2.30 -19.52
C ARG A 141 -4.25 3.15 -20.76
N THR A 142 -3.98 2.57 -21.92
CA THR A 142 -4.19 3.18 -23.23
C THR A 142 -5.27 2.39 -23.97
N ASN A 143 -6.25 3.09 -24.57
CA ASN A 143 -7.29 2.46 -25.37
C ASN A 143 -6.69 1.67 -26.54
N PRO A 144 -7.44 0.71 -27.13
CA PRO A 144 -6.99 -0.07 -28.28
C PRO A 144 -6.51 0.80 -29.44
N GLY A 145 -5.46 0.35 -30.11
CA GLY A 145 -4.89 1.01 -31.28
C GLY A 145 -3.37 0.87 -31.38
N PRO A 146 -2.60 1.39 -30.39
CA PRO A 146 -1.14 1.21 -30.40
C PRO A 146 -0.75 -0.24 -30.07
N SER A 147 0.46 -0.64 -30.49
CA SER A 147 1.02 -1.92 -30.10
C SER A 147 1.83 -1.82 -28.81
N ILE A 148 2.03 -2.97 -28.13
CA ILE A 148 2.94 -3.08 -26.96
C ILE A 148 4.34 -2.54 -27.33
N LEU A 149 4.83 -2.88 -28.53
CA LEU A 149 6.14 -2.42 -29.02
C LEU A 149 6.19 -0.89 -29.13
N GLU A 150 5.17 -0.27 -29.69
CA GLU A 150 5.11 1.19 -29.86
C GLU A 150 5.11 1.90 -28.51
N VAL A 151 4.27 1.47 -27.56
CA VAL A 151 4.20 2.06 -26.22
C VAL A 151 5.52 1.87 -25.48
N SER A 152 6.11 0.66 -25.53
CA SER A 152 7.40 0.36 -24.90
C SER A 152 8.52 1.24 -25.43
N ARG A 153 8.66 1.39 -26.78
CA ARG A 153 9.70 2.21 -27.41
C ARG A 153 9.56 3.70 -27.08
N ASN A 154 8.34 4.19 -26.88
CA ASN A 154 8.12 5.56 -26.42
C ASN A 154 8.66 5.78 -25.01
N PHE A 155 8.41 4.87 -24.06
CA PHE A 155 9.00 4.94 -22.72
C PHE A 155 10.52 4.79 -22.74
N GLU A 156 11.06 3.82 -23.48
CA GLU A 156 12.53 3.65 -23.66
C GLU A 156 13.18 4.94 -24.14
N THR A 157 12.58 5.58 -25.15
CA THR A 157 13.10 6.84 -25.71
C THR A 157 13.06 7.98 -24.70
N GLN A 158 11.99 8.10 -23.92
CA GLN A 158 11.89 9.14 -22.89
C GLN A 158 12.88 8.90 -21.75
N LEU A 159 13.04 7.66 -21.31
CA LEU A 159 14.01 7.29 -20.28
C LEU A 159 15.45 7.57 -20.72
N ALA A 160 15.80 7.24 -21.97
CA ALA A 160 17.09 7.57 -22.52
C ALA A 160 17.34 9.10 -22.58
N LYS A 161 16.33 9.88 -23.02
CA LYS A 161 16.40 11.37 -22.98
C LYS A 161 16.52 11.93 -21.57
N ALA A 162 15.94 11.26 -20.57
CA ALA A 162 16.05 11.62 -19.16
C ALA A 162 17.39 11.20 -18.53
N GLY A 163 18.30 10.56 -19.30
CA GLY A 163 19.64 10.17 -18.89
C GLY A 163 19.74 8.78 -18.24
N PHE A 164 18.74 7.92 -18.44
CA PHE A 164 18.84 6.53 -17.98
C PHE A 164 19.64 5.66 -18.96
N GLU A 165 20.66 4.99 -18.47
CA GLU A 165 21.40 3.95 -19.16
C GLU A 165 20.61 2.63 -19.09
N THR A 166 20.46 1.94 -20.22
CA THR A 166 19.74 0.67 -20.29
C THR A 166 20.49 -0.44 -19.56
N LEU A 167 19.84 -1.11 -18.62
CA LEU A 167 20.32 -2.33 -17.96
C LEU A 167 19.73 -3.57 -18.64
N LEU A 168 18.45 -3.54 -18.98
CA LEU A 168 17.71 -4.61 -19.62
C LEU A 168 16.61 -4.04 -20.51
N ALA A 169 16.48 -4.59 -21.71
CA ALA A 169 15.31 -4.40 -22.57
C ALA A 169 15.01 -5.75 -23.23
N CYS A 170 13.84 -6.31 -22.97
CA CYS A 170 13.48 -7.65 -23.44
C CYS A 170 11.97 -7.78 -23.63
N ASP A 171 11.58 -8.85 -24.33
CA ASP A 171 10.21 -9.34 -24.42
C ASP A 171 10.15 -10.79 -23.91
N VAL A 172 8.97 -11.25 -23.64
CA VAL A 172 8.57 -12.55 -23.04
C VAL A 172 9.72 -13.57 -22.92
N ASP A 173 10.10 -14.22 -24.03
CA ASP A 173 11.09 -15.30 -24.02
C ASP A 173 12.50 -14.77 -23.72
N ALA A 174 12.85 -13.61 -24.28
CA ALA A 174 14.14 -12.95 -24.01
C ALA A 174 14.28 -12.46 -22.55
N CYS A 175 13.17 -12.20 -21.87
CA CYS A 175 13.17 -11.90 -20.43
C CYS A 175 13.32 -13.15 -19.54
N GLY A 176 12.81 -14.30 -20.00
CA GLY A 176 12.74 -15.55 -19.24
C GLY A 176 11.33 -16.03 -18.97
N GLY A 177 10.35 -15.59 -19.77
CA GLY A 177 8.97 -16.09 -19.79
C GLY A 177 8.13 -15.69 -18.58
N ILE A 178 7.15 -16.53 -18.24
CA ILE A 178 6.22 -16.32 -17.14
C ILE A 178 6.91 -16.10 -15.79
N PRO A 179 7.93 -16.87 -15.37
CA PRO A 179 8.59 -16.64 -14.09
C PRO A 179 9.15 -15.23 -13.93
N PHE A 180 9.59 -14.60 -15.04
CA PHE A 180 10.04 -13.22 -15.02
C PHE A 180 8.88 -12.26 -14.77
N SER A 181 7.75 -12.42 -15.47
CA SER A 181 6.57 -11.56 -15.32
C SER A 181 5.96 -11.62 -13.91
N GLU A 182 6.00 -12.79 -13.26
CA GLU A 182 5.53 -12.98 -11.88
C GLU A 182 6.46 -12.33 -10.83
N ALA A 183 7.72 -12.11 -11.17
CA ALA A 183 8.70 -11.49 -10.29
C ALA A 183 8.76 -9.95 -10.38
N ILE A 184 7.97 -9.35 -11.27
CA ILE A 184 7.92 -7.89 -11.45
C ILE A 184 7.14 -7.25 -10.30
N ASP A 185 7.57 -6.06 -9.89
CA ASP A 185 6.88 -5.21 -8.90
C ASP A 185 5.71 -4.48 -9.56
N ALA A 186 4.62 -5.20 -9.85
CA ALA A 186 3.42 -4.64 -10.47
C ALA A 186 2.38 -4.21 -9.42
N LEU A 187 1.67 -3.11 -9.69
CA LEU A 187 0.49 -2.73 -8.93
C LEU A 187 -0.62 -3.77 -9.13
N PRO A 188 -1.52 -3.97 -8.14
CA PRO A 188 -2.56 -4.99 -8.24
C PRO A 188 -3.60 -4.64 -9.30
N ILE A 189 -4.27 -5.66 -9.82
CA ILE A 189 -5.48 -5.52 -10.63
C ILE A 189 -6.57 -4.80 -9.81
N PRO A 190 -7.31 -3.85 -10.39
CA PRO A 190 -7.39 -3.49 -11.82
C PRO A 190 -6.41 -2.38 -12.25
N GLN A 191 -5.49 -1.94 -11.40
CA GLN A 191 -4.60 -0.81 -11.70
C GLN A 191 -3.61 -1.16 -12.81
N MET A 192 -3.02 -2.36 -12.76
CA MET A 192 -2.09 -2.89 -13.75
C MET A 192 -2.46 -4.33 -14.09
N TRP A 193 -2.43 -4.66 -15.40
CA TRP A 193 -2.59 -6.01 -15.91
C TRP A 193 -1.30 -6.45 -16.59
N VAL A 194 -0.81 -7.63 -16.22
CA VAL A 194 0.36 -8.24 -16.84
C VAL A 194 -0.03 -9.60 -17.39
N ASP A 195 0.01 -9.72 -18.73
CA ASP A 195 -0.09 -10.99 -19.41
C ASP A 195 1.32 -11.61 -19.50
N GLY A 196 1.54 -12.73 -18.82
CA GLY A 196 2.83 -13.42 -18.81
C GLY A 196 3.29 -13.97 -20.16
N PHE A 197 2.40 -13.99 -21.16
CA PHE A 197 2.68 -14.45 -22.53
C PHE A 197 2.85 -13.30 -23.54
N ASN A 198 2.51 -12.04 -23.14
CA ASN A 198 2.52 -10.91 -24.05
C ASN A 198 2.91 -9.62 -23.32
N TYR A 199 4.20 -9.42 -23.11
CA TYR A 199 4.74 -8.23 -22.44
C TYR A 199 6.10 -7.82 -22.99
N ARG A 200 6.48 -6.58 -22.72
CA ARG A 200 7.84 -6.05 -22.87
C ARG A 200 8.27 -5.41 -21.55
N TYR A 201 9.54 -5.55 -21.26
CA TYR A 201 10.14 -4.99 -20.05
C TYR A 201 11.38 -4.17 -20.37
N PHE A 202 11.53 -3.07 -19.67
CA PHE A 202 12.72 -2.20 -19.68
C PHE A 202 13.16 -1.93 -18.25
N ALA A 203 14.47 -1.91 -18.02
CA ALA A 203 15.08 -1.40 -16.81
C ALA A 203 16.28 -0.51 -17.16
N GLY A 204 16.42 0.59 -16.44
CA GLY A 204 17.51 1.54 -16.61
C GLY A 204 18.00 2.12 -15.29
N ARG A 205 19.23 2.63 -15.31
CA ARG A 205 19.89 3.32 -14.18
C ARG A 205 20.33 4.70 -14.63
N LYS A 206 20.19 5.68 -13.75
CA LYS A 206 20.73 7.03 -13.91
C LYS A 206 21.58 7.38 -12.70
N LEU A 207 22.76 7.95 -12.93
CA LEU A 207 23.61 8.55 -11.90
C LEU A 207 23.66 10.04 -12.12
N ASP A 208 23.17 10.83 -11.18
CA ASP A 208 23.14 12.29 -11.24
C ASP A 208 23.57 12.89 -9.90
N ALA A 209 24.65 13.71 -9.93
CA ALA A 209 25.23 14.35 -8.74
C ALA A 209 25.46 13.38 -7.55
N GLY A 210 25.89 12.16 -7.83
CA GLY A 210 26.16 11.11 -6.84
C GLY A 210 24.92 10.38 -6.34
N ARG A 211 23.71 10.70 -6.85
CA ARG A 211 22.46 9.98 -6.53
C ARG A 211 22.14 8.98 -7.63
N GLU A 212 21.84 7.77 -7.23
CA GLU A 212 21.38 6.74 -8.13
C GLU A 212 19.86 6.72 -8.20
N THR A 213 19.34 6.70 -9.42
CA THR A 213 17.92 6.51 -9.69
C THR A 213 17.78 5.33 -10.65
N TYR A 214 16.87 4.45 -10.34
CA TYR A 214 16.52 3.32 -11.20
C TYR A 214 15.10 3.50 -11.72
N ALA A 215 14.87 3.09 -12.95
CA ALA A 215 13.54 3.07 -13.54
C ALA A 215 13.27 1.74 -14.22
N SER A 216 12.06 1.21 -14.09
CA SER A 216 11.60 0.09 -14.91
C SER A 216 10.23 0.37 -15.49
N VAL A 217 10.00 -0.17 -16.68
CA VAL A 217 8.70 -0.12 -17.34
C VAL A 217 8.34 -1.52 -17.80
N ILE A 218 7.13 -1.96 -17.47
CA ILE A 218 6.50 -3.11 -18.09
C ILE A 218 5.32 -2.62 -18.92
N VAL A 219 5.20 -3.13 -20.15
CA VAL A 219 4.07 -2.89 -21.04
C VAL A 219 3.46 -4.23 -21.42
N SER A 220 2.15 -4.35 -21.27
CA SER A 220 1.40 -5.58 -21.53
C SER A 220 0.02 -5.25 -22.11
N GLU A 221 -0.68 -6.25 -22.64
CA GLU A 221 -2.02 -6.10 -23.20
C GLU A 221 -3.03 -6.95 -22.42
N SER A 222 -4.21 -6.40 -22.17
CA SER A 222 -5.35 -7.14 -21.63
C SER A 222 -6.64 -6.59 -22.21
N ASN A 223 -7.51 -7.48 -22.72
CA ASN A 223 -8.78 -7.10 -23.33
C ASN A 223 -8.65 -6.01 -24.43
N ARG A 224 -7.57 -6.06 -25.22
CA ARG A 224 -7.20 -5.10 -26.27
C ARG A 224 -6.75 -3.72 -25.78
N ASP A 225 -6.80 -3.43 -24.48
CA ASP A 225 -6.19 -2.25 -23.89
C ASP A 225 -4.72 -2.51 -23.61
N ILE A 226 -3.88 -1.48 -23.78
CA ILE A 226 -2.47 -1.55 -23.42
C ILE A 226 -2.29 -0.98 -22.01
N TYR A 227 -1.67 -1.77 -21.16
CA TYR A 227 -1.26 -1.36 -19.81
C TYR A 227 0.25 -1.13 -19.77
N ALA A 228 0.66 -0.04 -19.17
CA ALA A 228 2.05 0.25 -18.89
C ALA A 228 2.24 0.64 -17.43
N GLN A 229 3.28 0.16 -16.78
CA GLN A 229 3.63 0.64 -15.44
C GLN A 229 5.06 1.12 -15.42
N LEU A 230 5.24 2.35 -14.97
CA LEU A 230 6.53 2.94 -14.63
C LEU A 230 6.75 2.79 -13.12
N VAL A 231 7.90 2.24 -12.74
CA VAL A 231 8.42 2.26 -11.36
C VAL A 231 9.71 3.05 -11.35
N VAL A 232 9.81 4.07 -10.50
CA VAL A 232 11.05 4.82 -10.30
C VAL A 232 11.47 4.69 -8.84
N ALA A 233 12.72 4.30 -8.63
CA ALA A 233 13.37 4.20 -7.33
C ALA A 233 14.52 5.22 -7.24
N GLU A 234 14.31 6.28 -6.48
CA GLU A 234 15.33 7.26 -6.13
C GLU A 234 16.03 6.77 -4.85
N LEU A 235 17.25 6.23 -4.97
CA LEU A 235 17.93 5.64 -3.84
C LEU A 235 18.26 6.69 -2.78
N GLY A 236 18.00 6.35 -1.53
CA GLY A 236 18.26 7.24 -0.40
C GLY A 236 18.20 6.48 0.92
N ALA A 237 18.89 7.03 1.91
CA ALA A 237 18.80 6.51 3.27
C ALA A 237 17.42 6.81 3.86
N MET A 238 16.91 5.86 4.65
CA MET A 238 15.71 6.08 5.44
C MET A 238 15.93 7.22 6.43
N GLU A 239 15.07 8.22 6.40
CA GLU A 239 15.01 9.17 7.50
C GLU A 239 14.52 8.43 8.76
N ASN A 240 15.30 8.56 9.82
CA ASN A 240 14.82 8.09 11.12
C ASN A 240 13.71 9.03 11.62
N LYS A 241 12.46 8.64 11.36
CA LYS A 241 11.26 9.37 11.84
C LYS A 241 10.85 8.97 13.26
N MET A 242 11.63 8.09 13.91
CA MET A 242 11.43 7.79 15.33
C MET A 242 11.82 9.01 16.15
N VAL A 243 10.91 9.46 16.99
CA VAL A 243 11.17 10.59 17.90
C VAL A 243 11.96 10.06 19.07
N ASP A 244 13.30 10.03 18.92
CA ASP A 244 14.24 9.69 19.97
C ASP A 244 14.73 10.92 20.75
N ALA A 245 15.52 10.71 21.79
CA ALA A 245 16.05 11.78 22.63
C ALA A 245 16.89 12.81 21.84
N ALA A 246 17.59 12.40 20.77
CA ALA A 246 18.40 13.29 19.96
C ALA A 246 17.51 14.19 19.06
N VAL A 247 16.46 13.63 18.45
CA VAL A 247 15.46 14.36 17.68
C VAL A 247 14.70 15.33 18.58
N MET A 248 14.33 14.91 19.80
CA MET A 248 13.70 15.80 20.80
C MET A 248 14.62 16.98 21.16
N ALA A 249 15.90 16.71 21.44
CA ALA A 249 16.88 17.74 21.74
C ALA A 249 17.06 18.73 20.59
N LYS A 250 17.09 18.24 19.35
CA LYS A 250 17.16 19.07 18.15
C LYS A 250 15.93 19.95 18.01
N GLY A 251 14.73 19.40 18.11
CA GLY A 251 13.48 20.15 18.01
C GLY A 251 13.37 21.26 19.05
N LEU A 252 13.74 20.98 20.30
CA LEU A 252 13.76 21.98 21.36
C LEU A 252 14.77 23.12 21.10
N ARG A 253 15.94 22.82 20.53
CA ARG A 253 16.95 23.85 20.19
C ARG A 253 16.55 24.70 18.99
N GLU A 254 16.00 24.09 17.94
CA GLU A 254 15.76 24.77 16.66
C GLU A 254 14.39 25.44 16.59
N ALA A 255 13.37 24.81 17.14
CA ALA A 255 11.97 25.27 17.08
C ALA A 255 11.38 25.65 18.45
N GLY A 256 12.14 25.51 19.55
CA GLY A 256 11.63 25.72 20.92
C GLY A 256 10.64 24.66 21.39
N ARG A 257 10.21 23.74 20.51
CA ARG A 257 9.20 22.72 20.83
C ARG A 257 9.34 21.50 19.93
N ILE A 258 8.75 20.39 20.40
CA ILE A 258 8.59 19.17 19.61
C ILE A 258 7.29 18.45 19.94
N ALA A 259 6.54 18.06 18.92
CA ALA A 259 5.33 17.25 19.08
C ALA A 259 5.65 15.77 19.29
N LEU A 260 4.95 15.13 20.22
CA LEU A 260 5.09 13.73 20.60
C LEU A 260 3.79 12.98 20.28
N TYR A 261 3.81 12.18 19.20
CA TYR A 261 2.65 11.38 18.79
C TYR A 261 2.60 9.97 19.40
N GLY A 262 3.64 9.57 20.11
CA GLY A 262 3.75 8.25 20.75
C GLY A 262 3.25 8.20 22.19
N ILE A 263 2.45 9.17 22.64
CA ILE A 263 1.78 9.17 23.94
C ILE A 263 0.30 8.90 23.75
N TYR A 264 -0.21 7.85 24.39
CA TYR A 264 -1.56 7.35 24.19
C TYR A 264 -2.40 7.44 25.45
N PHE A 265 -3.67 7.76 25.27
CA PHE A 265 -4.72 7.81 26.29
C PHE A 265 -5.98 7.13 25.75
N ASP A 266 -6.82 6.63 26.65
CA ASP A 266 -8.16 6.25 26.23
C ASP A 266 -9.04 7.50 26.02
N THR A 267 -10.16 7.31 25.31
CA THR A 267 -11.13 8.39 25.08
C THR A 267 -11.60 8.94 26.41
N ASP A 268 -11.60 10.28 26.55
CA ASP A 268 -11.99 11.02 27.74
C ASP A 268 -11.22 10.67 29.03
N ARG A 269 -10.06 10.01 28.89
CA ARG A 269 -9.18 9.67 30.02
C ARG A 269 -7.86 10.41 29.96
N ALA A 270 -7.26 10.59 31.14
CA ALA A 270 -5.92 11.16 31.29
C ALA A 270 -4.89 10.13 31.78
N GLU A 271 -5.27 8.86 31.95
CA GLU A 271 -4.35 7.80 32.32
C GLU A 271 -3.46 7.45 31.12
N VAL A 272 -2.14 7.45 31.35
CA VAL A 272 -1.16 7.15 30.31
C VAL A 272 -1.13 5.65 30.06
N LYS A 273 -1.35 5.26 28.81
CA LYS A 273 -1.37 3.84 28.42
C LYS A 273 0.04 3.24 28.37
N PRO A 274 0.17 1.92 28.63
CA PRO A 274 1.48 1.22 28.59
C PRO A 274 2.23 1.36 27.25
N GLU A 275 1.49 1.51 26.13
CA GLU A 275 2.04 1.70 24.81
C GLU A 275 2.83 3.01 24.65
N SER A 276 2.66 3.96 25.59
CA SER A 276 3.42 5.21 25.65
C SER A 276 4.85 5.04 26.18
N ARG A 277 5.16 3.89 26.79
CA ARG A 277 6.46 3.61 27.44
C ARG A 277 7.67 3.96 26.56
N PRO A 278 7.74 3.54 25.28
CA PRO A 278 8.92 3.87 24.46
C PRO A 278 9.17 5.38 24.33
N THR A 279 8.12 6.18 24.22
CA THR A 279 8.24 7.64 24.12
C THR A 279 8.65 8.26 25.47
N LEU A 280 8.08 7.79 26.58
CA LEU A 280 8.47 8.24 27.92
C LEU A 280 9.94 7.93 28.23
N GLU A 281 10.45 6.77 27.82
CA GLU A 281 11.86 6.40 27.93
C GLU A 281 12.77 7.37 27.18
N GLN A 282 12.38 7.81 25.97
CA GLN A 282 13.17 8.78 25.21
C GLN A 282 13.13 10.19 25.86
N ILE A 283 12.01 10.61 26.42
CA ILE A 283 11.92 11.86 27.20
C ILE A 283 12.84 11.79 28.42
N ALA A 284 12.79 10.70 29.17
CA ALA A 284 13.63 10.50 30.33
C ALA A 284 15.13 10.48 29.96
N LYS A 285 15.49 9.81 28.87
CA LYS A 285 16.86 9.76 28.31
C LYS A 285 17.34 11.16 27.93
N LEU A 286 16.51 11.97 27.27
CA LEU A 286 16.82 13.36 26.94
C LEU A 286 17.13 14.17 28.21
N LEU A 287 16.25 14.10 29.21
CA LEU A 287 16.36 14.87 30.44
C LEU A 287 17.52 14.39 31.31
N THR A 288 17.87 13.12 31.26
CA THR A 288 19.09 12.57 31.93
C THR A 288 20.34 13.06 31.24
N ALA A 289 20.39 13.07 29.91
CA ALA A 289 21.55 13.54 29.19
C ALA A 289 21.77 15.09 29.28
N GLN A 290 20.68 15.84 29.48
CA GLN A 290 20.71 17.29 29.58
C GLN A 290 20.19 17.75 30.96
N VAL A 291 21.04 17.67 31.98
CA VAL A 291 20.66 17.90 33.39
C VAL A 291 20.12 19.29 33.69
N SER A 292 20.50 20.32 32.91
CA SER A 292 20.05 21.70 33.07
C SER A 292 18.73 21.98 32.29
N LEU A 293 18.31 21.06 31.40
CA LEU A 293 17.11 21.28 30.58
C LEU A 293 15.85 21.17 31.45
N ASN A 294 15.04 22.22 31.44
CA ASN A 294 13.69 22.23 31.96
C ASN A 294 12.72 22.23 30.77
N VAL A 295 11.55 21.64 30.91
CA VAL A 295 10.58 21.58 29.83
C VAL A 295 9.17 21.81 30.33
N PHE A 296 8.32 22.39 29.47
CA PHE A 296 6.89 22.28 29.62
C PHE A 296 6.40 21.04 28.87
N ILE A 297 5.50 20.31 29.50
CA ILE A 297 4.70 19.25 28.86
C ILE A 297 3.34 19.88 28.59
N VAL A 298 3.00 20.04 27.30
CA VAL A 298 1.80 20.75 26.86
C VAL A 298 0.84 19.77 26.20
N GLY A 299 -0.35 19.61 26.76
CA GLY A 299 -1.40 18.76 26.21
C GLY A 299 -2.30 19.52 25.23
N HIS A 300 -2.71 18.84 24.17
CA HIS A 300 -3.61 19.33 23.13
C HIS A 300 -4.76 18.33 22.89
N THR A 301 -5.91 18.84 22.42
CA THR A 301 -7.06 18.05 21.97
C THR A 301 -7.45 18.42 20.54
N ASP A 302 -8.32 17.64 19.96
CA ASP A 302 -9.11 18.08 18.81
C ASP A 302 -10.32 18.92 19.27
N ASN A 303 -11.23 19.24 18.36
CA ASN A 303 -12.43 20.03 18.62
C ASN A 303 -13.67 19.22 19.03
N GLN A 304 -13.50 17.97 19.42
CA GLN A 304 -14.64 17.17 19.89
C GLN A 304 -14.93 17.47 21.37
N GLY A 305 -16.18 17.84 21.67
CA GLY A 305 -16.62 18.21 23.01
C GLY A 305 -16.46 19.70 23.37
N PRO A 306 -16.91 20.11 24.57
CA PRO A 306 -16.87 21.50 25.04
C PRO A 306 -15.42 22.02 25.24
N ASP A 307 -15.19 23.30 24.96
CA ASP A 307 -13.86 23.93 25.06
C ASP A 307 -13.28 23.84 26.48
N ALA A 308 -14.09 24.13 27.52
CA ALA A 308 -13.65 24.07 28.92
C ALA A 308 -13.24 22.63 29.30
N TYR A 309 -13.97 21.63 28.82
CA TYR A 309 -13.63 20.23 29.04
C TYR A 309 -12.31 19.86 28.38
N ASN A 310 -12.14 20.24 27.12
CA ASN A 310 -10.91 20.00 26.35
C ASN A 310 -9.68 20.66 26.98
N LEU A 311 -9.85 21.87 27.49
CA LEU A 311 -8.79 22.58 28.23
C LEU A 311 -8.39 21.83 29.50
N ASP A 312 -9.34 21.38 30.29
CA ASP A 312 -9.07 20.60 31.49
C ASP A 312 -8.50 19.22 31.20
N LEU A 313 -9.05 18.50 30.20
CA LEU A 313 -8.56 17.18 29.81
C LEU A 313 -7.10 17.26 29.33
N SER A 314 -6.75 18.26 28.50
CA SER A 314 -5.39 18.45 28.02
C SER A 314 -4.39 18.74 29.16
N ARG A 315 -4.81 19.53 30.16
CA ARG A 315 -4.01 19.81 31.36
C ARG A 315 -3.78 18.53 32.17
N ARG A 316 -4.85 17.78 32.48
CA ARG A 316 -4.75 16.50 33.26
C ARG A 316 -3.86 15.48 32.55
N ARG A 317 -3.89 15.41 31.22
CA ARG A 317 -3.01 14.53 30.42
C ARG A 317 -1.54 14.93 30.55
N ALA A 318 -1.24 16.22 30.51
CA ALA A 318 0.12 16.73 30.71
C ALA A 318 0.63 16.43 32.12
N GLU A 319 -0.22 16.61 33.15
CA GLU A 319 0.07 16.28 34.55
C GLU A 319 0.36 14.78 34.74
N ALA A 320 -0.43 13.91 34.12
CA ALA A 320 -0.24 12.46 34.19
C ALA A 320 1.09 12.03 33.60
N ILE A 321 1.51 12.64 32.47
CA ILE A 321 2.83 12.38 31.86
C ILE A 321 3.95 12.82 32.82
N ALA A 322 3.85 14.02 33.41
CA ALA A 322 4.85 14.51 34.37
C ALA A 322 4.95 13.59 35.57
N ALA A 323 3.81 13.18 36.13
CA ALA A 323 3.76 12.24 37.25
C ALA A 323 4.43 10.89 36.91
N GLU A 324 4.17 10.36 35.71
CA GLU A 324 4.75 9.13 35.20
C GLU A 324 6.28 9.23 35.07
N LEU A 325 6.78 10.34 34.50
CA LEU A 325 8.23 10.61 34.34
C LEU A 325 8.93 10.74 35.70
N VAL A 326 8.30 11.36 36.68
CA VAL A 326 8.86 11.47 38.02
C VAL A 326 8.87 10.12 38.73
N LYS A 327 7.74 9.40 38.71
CA LYS A 327 7.53 8.18 39.49
C LYS A 327 8.35 7.01 38.94
N ASN A 328 8.30 6.79 37.63
CA ASN A 328 8.82 5.58 37.01
C ASN A 328 10.16 5.76 36.27
N TYR A 329 10.54 7.02 35.99
CA TYR A 329 11.80 7.32 35.28
C TYR A 329 12.76 8.22 36.06
N GLY A 330 12.42 8.60 37.31
CA GLY A 330 13.33 9.33 38.19
C GLY A 330 13.62 10.78 37.76
N VAL A 331 12.79 11.36 36.89
CA VAL A 331 12.97 12.75 36.45
C VAL A 331 12.60 13.68 37.62
N SER A 332 13.46 14.65 37.92
CA SER A 332 13.21 15.63 39.00
C SER A 332 12.00 16.51 38.70
N ALA A 333 11.00 16.50 39.59
CA ALA A 333 9.73 17.20 39.41
C ALA A 333 9.88 18.71 39.10
N PRO A 334 10.79 19.48 39.71
CA PRO A 334 10.97 20.91 39.39
C PRO A 334 11.38 21.19 37.94
N ARG A 335 11.86 20.19 37.22
CA ARG A 335 12.26 20.30 35.80
C ARG A 335 11.09 20.18 34.85
N LEU A 336 9.94 19.72 35.34
CA LEU A 336 8.73 19.47 34.54
C LEU A 336 7.64 20.45 34.92
N ARG A 337 7.23 21.27 33.97
CA ARG A 337 6.07 22.14 34.09
C ARG A 337 4.98 21.62 33.16
N THR A 338 3.72 21.78 33.54
CA THR A 338 2.60 21.23 32.76
C THR A 338 1.64 22.35 32.34
N ALA A 339 1.09 22.23 31.15
CA ALA A 339 0.04 23.10 30.65
C ALA A 339 -0.93 22.29 29.75
N GLY A 340 -2.16 22.76 29.67
CA GLY A 340 -3.13 22.30 28.70
C GLY A 340 -3.63 23.47 27.87
N VAL A 341 -3.73 23.32 26.57
CA VAL A 341 -4.24 24.37 25.67
C VAL A 341 -5.52 23.91 24.93
N GLY A 342 -5.99 22.70 25.23
CA GLY A 342 -7.19 22.17 24.59
C GLY A 342 -7.07 22.17 23.06
N LEU A 343 -8.11 22.68 22.42
CA LEU A 343 -8.22 22.76 20.95
C LEU A 343 -7.63 24.06 20.35
N LEU A 344 -7.08 24.98 21.16
CA LEU A 344 -6.75 26.34 20.73
C LEU A 344 -5.49 26.45 19.86
N ALA A 345 -4.69 25.37 19.74
CA ALA A 345 -3.48 25.37 18.90
C ALA A 345 -3.49 24.17 17.94
N PRO A 346 -4.40 24.16 16.94
CA PRO A 346 -4.46 23.08 15.96
C PRO A 346 -3.27 23.11 15.01
N VAL A 347 -2.76 21.93 14.64
CA VAL A 347 -1.72 21.73 13.62
C VAL A 347 -2.27 21.01 12.38
N GLY A 348 -3.53 20.59 12.42
CA GLY A 348 -4.26 20.02 11.31
C GLY A 348 -5.72 20.45 11.30
N PRO A 349 -6.44 20.32 10.16
CA PRO A 349 -7.83 20.71 10.05
C PRO A 349 -8.73 19.79 10.89
N ASN A 350 -9.48 20.33 11.85
CA ASN A 350 -10.42 19.56 12.67
C ASN A 350 -11.61 18.97 11.87
N ALA A 351 -11.81 19.38 10.63
CA ALA A 351 -12.86 18.85 9.75
C ALA A 351 -12.58 17.41 9.28
N THR A 352 -11.35 16.93 9.39
CA THR A 352 -10.94 15.59 8.96
C THR A 352 -10.45 14.74 10.11
N ASP A 353 -10.65 13.41 10.05
CA ASP A 353 -10.13 12.48 11.07
C ASP A 353 -8.60 12.53 11.17
N ALA A 354 -7.91 12.64 10.02
CA ALA A 354 -6.46 12.77 9.98
C ALA A 354 -5.97 14.06 10.67
N GLY A 355 -6.64 15.19 10.43
CA GLY A 355 -6.30 16.45 11.08
C GLY A 355 -6.61 16.43 12.58
N ARG A 356 -7.73 15.86 13.01
CA ARG A 356 -8.02 15.64 14.42
C ARG A 356 -6.98 14.77 15.11
N ALA A 357 -6.51 13.71 14.43
CA ALA A 357 -5.45 12.85 14.96
C ALA A 357 -4.14 13.61 15.22
N LEU A 358 -3.77 14.56 14.35
CA LEU A 358 -2.62 15.44 14.55
C LEU A 358 -2.81 16.41 15.70
N ASN A 359 -4.06 16.86 15.96
CA ASN A 359 -4.38 17.79 17.04
C ASN A 359 -4.36 17.10 18.41
N ARG A 360 -4.70 15.81 18.52
CA ARG A 360 -4.58 15.01 19.76
C ARG A 360 -3.12 14.62 20.00
N ARG A 361 -2.35 15.55 20.54
CA ARG A 361 -0.90 15.38 20.77
C ARG A 361 -0.45 15.95 22.11
N VAL A 362 0.78 15.65 22.43
CA VAL A 362 1.54 16.30 23.52
C VAL A 362 2.76 16.97 22.91
N GLU A 363 3.15 18.12 23.40
CA GLU A 363 4.40 18.78 23.02
C GLU A 363 5.32 18.91 24.23
N LEU A 364 6.63 18.72 24.01
CA LEU A 364 7.66 19.27 24.88
C LEU A 364 8.00 20.69 24.37
N VAL A 365 8.06 21.64 25.26
CA VAL A 365 8.36 23.05 24.96
C VAL A 365 9.50 23.50 25.85
N ALA A 366 10.53 24.13 25.28
CA ALA A 366 11.59 24.79 26.01
C ALA A 366 11.04 26.06 26.71
N PRO A 367 11.49 26.39 27.95
CA PRO A 367 11.04 27.60 28.65
C PRO A 367 11.50 28.88 27.98
#